data_e8c6909c52fa88ed255cdbdd6ca23870
#
_entry.id   e8c6909c52fa88ed255cdbdd6ca23870
#
_cell.length_a   1.000
_cell.length_b   1.000
_cell.length_c   1.000
_cell.angle_alpha   90.00
_cell.angle_beta   90.00
_cell.angle_gamma   90.00
#
_symmetry.space_group_name_H-M   'P 1'
#
loop_
_entity.id
_entity.type
_entity.pdbx_description
1 polymer ?
#
loop_
_entity_poly.entity_id
_entity_poly.type
_entity_poly.pdbx_seq_one_letter_code
_entity_poly.pdbx_strand_id
1 'polypeptide(L)'
;HIANLERTGIVGQMSTIIAHELKQPLAVIRNYARGLSRTMAHGGSTDPEVFRTVLAKIDSQSTKASDIIDHVRSFARQPAQPVPTSLSDLAEKAIAQFCATRGLEVSRRIEPGVTILADALEMELLISNLLKNAADATAGTDDAVIRASLSAEDGTAMLTISDNGPRLTDEQFARLTIPLNTSKPQGLGLGLVIVRRIAESARGRVLFERLPERGLAITVSLPVCEQNNRT
;
A
#
# COMPACT_ATOMS: atom_id res chain seq x y z
N HIS A 1 15.02 21.02 -12.33
CA HIS A 1 13.91 21.93 -12.69
C HIS A 1 12.78 21.19 -13.43
N ILE A 2 13.09 20.29 -14.37
CA ILE A 2 12.10 19.55 -15.16
C ILE A 2 11.28 18.60 -14.26
N ALA A 3 11.91 17.87 -13.35
CA ALA A 3 11.23 16.96 -12.41
C ALA A 3 10.22 17.68 -11.47
N ASN A 4 10.47 18.95 -11.14
CA ASN A 4 9.54 19.75 -10.33
C ASN A 4 8.33 20.26 -11.15
N LEU A 5 8.51 20.53 -12.44
CA LEU A 5 7.42 20.95 -13.33
C LEU A 5 6.49 19.78 -13.66
N GLU A 6 7.04 18.59 -13.85
CA GLU A 6 6.24 17.37 -14.03
C GLU A 6 5.42 17.03 -12.78
N ARG A 7 6.01 17.16 -11.58
CA ARG A 7 5.29 16.97 -10.31
C ARG A 7 4.12 17.94 -10.14
N THR A 8 4.33 19.23 -10.41
CA THR A 8 3.28 20.26 -10.28
C THR A 8 2.15 20.01 -11.29
N GLY A 9 2.49 19.57 -12.50
CA GLY A 9 1.50 19.20 -13.52
C GLY A 9 0.65 17.99 -13.13
N ILE A 10 1.27 16.92 -12.58
CA ILE A 10 0.57 15.72 -12.14
C ILE A 10 -0.33 16.04 -10.95
N VAL A 11 0.14 16.75 -9.93
CA VAL A 11 -0.66 17.14 -8.76
C VAL A 11 -1.84 18.04 -9.17
N GLY A 12 -1.63 18.96 -10.12
CA GLY A 12 -2.70 19.83 -10.62
C GLY A 12 -3.81 19.07 -11.35
N GLN A 13 -3.45 18.15 -12.25
CA GLN A 13 -4.41 17.30 -12.97
C GLN A 13 -5.10 16.31 -12.02
N MET A 14 -4.39 15.81 -11.00
CA MET A 14 -4.93 14.88 -10.02
C MET A 14 -5.79 15.54 -8.96
N SER A 15 -5.68 16.87 -8.73
CA SER A 15 -6.43 17.56 -7.67
C SER A 15 -7.94 17.37 -7.76
N THR A 16 -8.50 17.39 -8.96
CA THR A 16 -9.93 17.16 -9.18
C THR A 16 -10.33 15.70 -8.90
N ILE A 17 -9.49 14.75 -9.32
CA ILE A 17 -9.72 13.32 -9.11
C ILE A 17 -9.59 12.98 -7.63
N ILE A 18 -8.54 13.48 -6.97
CA ILE A 18 -8.31 13.31 -5.53
C ILE A 18 -9.48 13.88 -4.73
N ALA A 19 -9.93 15.08 -5.05
CA ALA A 19 -11.07 15.70 -4.37
C ALA A 19 -12.35 14.87 -4.57
N HIS A 20 -12.56 14.30 -5.76
CA HIS A 20 -13.70 13.43 -6.03
C HIS A 20 -13.63 12.13 -5.22
N GLU A 21 -12.47 11.48 -5.25
CA GLU A 21 -12.23 10.22 -4.54
C GLU A 21 -12.27 10.37 -3.02
N LEU A 22 -11.85 11.52 -2.48
CA LEU A 22 -11.96 11.82 -1.06
C LEU A 22 -13.41 12.12 -0.63
N LYS A 23 -14.19 12.78 -1.51
CA LYS A 23 -15.61 13.04 -1.24
C LYS A 23 -16.44 11.77 -1.12
N GLN A 24 -16.08 10.68 -1.83
CA GLN A 24 -16.83 9.42 -1.81
C GLN A 24 -16.85 8.78 -0.42
N PRO A 25 -15.71 8.41 0.20
CA PRO A 25 -15.71 7.80 1.53
C PRO A 25 -16.33 8.72 2.59
N LEU A 26 -16.08 10.03 2.52
CA LEU A 26 -16.69 10.99 3.45
C LEU A 26 -18.22 11.07 3.30
N ALA A 27 -18.75 10.97 2.09
CA ALA A 27 -20.20 10.91 1.87
C ALA A 27 -20.81 9.63 2.44
N VAL A 28 -20.14 8.49 2.29
CA VAL A 28 -20.59 7.20 2.84
C VAL A 28 -20.57 7.25 4.37
N ILE A 29 -19.49 7.71 5.00
CA ILE A 29 -19.40 7.91 6.45
C ILE A 29 -20.55 8.75 6.95
N ARG A 30 -20.77 9.91 6.32
CA ARG A 30 -21.85 10.84 6.70
C ARG A 30 -23.23 10.19 6.57
N ASN A 31 -23.47 9.42 5.53
CA ASN A 31 -24.76 8.76 5.31
C ASN A 31 -25.05 7.71 6.38
N TYR A 32 -24.06 6.86 6.72
CA TYR A 32 -24.19 5.88 7.79
C TYR A 32 -24.37 6.52 9.16
N ALA A 33 -23.57 7.54 9.49
CA ALA A 33 -23.69 8.29 10.74
C ALA A 33 -25.07 8.94 10.90
N ARG A 34 -25.60 9.58 9.82
CA ARG A 34 -26.94 10.15 9.82
C ARG A 34 -28.04 9.09 9.94
N GLY A 35 -27.86 7.93 9.28
CA GLY A 35 -28.78 6.80 9.41
C GLY A 35 -28.90 6.36 10.87
N LEU A 36 -27.77 6.09 11.54
CA LEU A 36 -27.74 5.73 12.96
C LEU A 36 -28.40 6.80 13.84
N SER A 37 -28.05 8.08 13.65
CA SER A 37 -28.63 9.18 14.41
C SER A 37 -30.17 9.24 14.28
N ARG A 38 -30.71 9.04 13.09
CA ARG A 38 -32.16 9.00 12.87
C ARG A 38 -32.82 7.81 13.56
N THR A 39 -32.26 6.61 13.46
CA THR A 39 -32.79 5.42 14.11
C THR A 39 -32.84 5.61 15.63
N MET A 40 -31.79 6.17 16.22
CA MET A 40 -31.73 6.47 17.66
C MET A 40 -32.77 7.54 18.07
N ALA A 41 -32.92 8.61 17.28
CA ALA A 41 -33.86 9.70 17.59
C ALA A 41 -35.34 9.27 17.55
N HIS A 42 -35.69 8.26 16.76
CA HIS A 42 -37.05 7.74 16.63
C HIS A 42 -37.37 6.57 17.56
N GLY A 43 -36.52 6.30 18.58
CA GLY A 43 -36.74 5.23 19.56
C GLY A 43 -36.64 3.83 18.95
N GLY A 44 -36.07 3.69 17.77
CA GLY A 44 -35.85 2.41 17.12
C GLY A 44 -34.76 1.64 17.86
N SER A 45 -35.08 0.40 18.29
CA SER A 45 -34.08 -0.55 18.76
C SER A 45 -33.26 -0.96 17.54
N THR A 46 -31.99 -0.55 17.51
CA THR A 46 -31.06 -1.03 16.48
C THR A 46 -30.48 -2.36 16.95
N ASP A 47 -30.69 -3.40 16.16
CA ASP A 47 -30.02 -4.68 16.38
C ASP A 47 -28.52 -4.44 16.54
N PRO A 48 -27.87 -4.94 17.60
CA PRO A 48 -26.42 -4.81 17.82
C PRO A 48 -25.58 -5.25 16.62
N GLU A 49 -26.02 -6.24 15.85
CA GLU A 49 -25.33 -6.69 14.64
C GLU A 49 -25.40 -5.67 13.51
N VAL A 50 -26.55 -5.01 13.33
CA VAL A 50 -26.68 -3.92 12.36
C VAL A 50 -25.78 -2.76 12.76
N PHE A 51 -25.76 -2.42 14.06
CA PHE A 51 -24.91 -1.36 14.59
C PHE A 51 -23.42 -1.66 14.34
N ARG A 52 -22.98 -2.88 14.66
CA ARG A 52 -21.60 -3.34 14.42
C ARG A 52 -21.25 -3.28 12.93
N THR A 53 -22.14 -3.72 12.06
CA THR A 53 -21.96 -3.67 10.60
C THR A 53 -21.78 -2.25 10.09
N VAL A 54 -22.60 -1.31 10.59
CA VAL A 54 -22.51 0.09 10.19
C VAL A 54 -21.22 0.74 10.69
N LEU A 55 -20.82 0.48 11.92
CA LEU A 55 -19.54 0.96 12.45
C LEU A 55 -18.35 0.42 11.65
N ALA A 56 -18.35 -0.86 11.32
CA ALA A 56 -17.32 -1.47 10.47
C ALA A 56 -17.26 -0.81 9.07
N LYS A 57 -18.40 -0.44 8.51
CA LYS A 57 -18.45 0.32 7.23
C LYS A 57 -17.88 1.73 7.37
N ILE A 58 -18.18 2.43 8.46
CA ILE A 58 -17.62 3.77 8.75
C ILE A 58 -16.10 3.67 8.90
N ASP A 59 -15.61 2.72 9.68
CA ASP A 59 -14.19 2.48 9.91
C ASP A 59 -13.44 2.18 8.60
N SER A 60 -13.96 1.26 7.79
CA SER A 60 -13.42 0.94 6.47
C SER A 60 -13.32 2.16 5.55
N GLN A 61 -14.33 3.04 5.55
CA GLN A 61 -14.31 4.26 4.73
C GLN A 61 -13.36 5.33 5.30
N SER A 62 -13.20 5.39 6.62
CA SER A 62 -12.22 6.27 7.28
C SER A 62 -10.79 5.84 6.92
N THR A 63 -10.50 4.56 6.97
CA THR A 63 -9.23 3.99 6.52
C THR A 63 -8.95 4.33 5.06
N LYS A 64 -9.95 4.18 4.18
CA LYS A 64 -9.83 4.55 2.78
C LYS A 64 -9.51 6.04 2.59
N ALA A 65 -10.17 6.94 3.33
CA ALA A 65 -9.89 8.37 3.26
C ALA A 65 -8.44 8.68 3.71
N SER A 66 -7.96 8.03 4.77
CA SER A 66 -6.58 8.16 5.22
C SER A 66 -5.58 7.68 4.17
N ASP A 67 -5.82 6.55 3.54
CA ASP A 67 -4.97 6.03 2.46
C ASP A 67 -4.86 7.03 1.29
N ILE A 68 -5.97 7.67 0.91
CA ILE A 68 -5.96 8.72 -0.13
C ILE A 68 -5.08 9.89 0.29
N ILE A 69 -5.20 10.35 1.54
CA ILE A 69 -4.39 11.46 2.08
C ILE A 69 -2.91 11.10 2.08
N ASP A 70 -2.56 9.90 2.52
CA ASP A 70 -1.17 9.43 2.55
C ASP A 70 -0.58 9.33 1.13
N HIS A 71 -1.36 8.88 0.17
CA HIS A 71 -0.97 8.87 -1.25
C HIS A 71 -0.69 10.30 -1.76
N VAL A 72 -1.62 11.23 -1.52
CA VAL A 72 -1.45 12.64 -1.92
C VAL A 72 -0.22 13.26 -1.27
N ARG A 73 -0.05 13.03 0.04
CA ARG A 73 1.09 13.54 0.79
C ARG A 73 2.41 13.02 0.25
N SER A 74 2.47 11.74 -0.15
CA SER A 74 3.67 11.16 -0.74
C SER A 74 4.05 11.78 -2.08
N PHE A 75 3.07 12.17 -2.90
CA PHE A 75 3.33 12.90 -4.14
C PHE A 75 3.76 14.35 -3.92
N ALA A 76 3.21 15.01 -2.89
CA ALA A 76 3.50 16.40 -2.58
C ALA A 76 4.82 16.56 -1.81
N ARG A 77 5.25 15.54 -1.08
CA ARG A 77 6.46 15.58 -0.26
C ARG A 77 7.72 15.59 -1.14
N GLN A 78 8.64 16.50 -0.84
CA GLN A 78 10.01 16.38 -1.34
C GLN A 78 10.69 15.22 -0.56
N PRO A 79 11.32 14.27 -1.24
CA PRO A 79 12.08 13.24 -0.54
C PRO A 79 13.14 13.91 0.35
N ALA A 80 13.26 13.41 1.59
CA ALA A 80 14.39 13.77 2.42
C ALA A 80 15.69 13.26 1.77
N GLN A 81 16.83 13.80 2.20
CA GLN A 81 18.11 13.26 1.73
C GLN A 81 18.18 11.76 2.13
N PRO A 82 18.51 10.86 1.18
CA PRO A 82 18.64 9.46 1.49
C PRO A 82 19.70 9.24 2.55
N VAL A 83 19.39 8.45 3.56
CA VAL A 83 20.30 8.06 4.64
C VAL A 83 20.42 6.54 4.71
N PRO A 84 21.53 5.99 5.26
CA PRO A 84 21.61 4.57 5.54
C PRO A 84 20.44 4.13 6.41
N THR A 85 19.63 3.22 5.91
CA THR A 85 18.36 2.80 6.51
C THR A 85 18.29 1.28 6.52
N SER A 86 18.02 0.68 7.69
CA SER A 86 17.84 -0.77 7.81
C SER A 86 16.52 -1.19 7.15
N LEU A 87 16.61 -1.80 5.98
CA LEU A 87 15.45 -2.33 5.27
C LEU A 87 14.87 -3.55 6.02
N SER A 88 15.73 -4.33 6.69
CA SER A 88 15.30 -5.46 7.52
C SER A 88 14.38 -5.03 8.65
N ASP A 89 14.79 -4.00 9.43
CA ASP A 89 13.99 -3.52 10.56
C ASP A 89 12.69 -2.86 10.10
N LEU A 90 12.74 -2.11 9.00
CA LEU A 90 11.53 -1.50 8.41
C LEU A 90 10.55 -2.57 7.93
N ALA A 91 11.03 -3.62 7.28
CA ALA A 91 10.18 -4.71 6.80
C ALA A 91 9.53 -5.46 7.97
N GLU A 92 10.30 -5.84 9.00
CA GLU A 92 9.77 -6.50 10.20
C GLU A 92 8.73 -5.63 10.91
N LYS A 93 9.02 -4.35 11.13
CA LYS A 93 8.11 -3.40 11.78
C LYS A 93 6.81 -3.24 10.98
N ALA A 94 6.91 -3.02 9.67
CA ALA A 94 5.76 -2.81 8.81
C ALA A 94 4.86 -4.07 8.75
N ILE A 95 5.47 -5.27 8.65
CA ILE A 95 4.73 -6.53 8.66
C ILE A 95 4.05 -6.74 10.02
N ALA A 96 4.75 -6.54 11.14
CA ALA A 96 4.16 -6.70 12.47
C ALA A 96 2.98 -5.74 12.69
N GLN A 97 3.12 -4.48 12.32
CA GLN A 97 2.05 -3.49 12.41
C GLN A 97 0.86 -3.85 11.51
N PHE A 98 1.12 -4.33 10.29
CA PHE A 98 0.09 -4.77 9.35
C PHE A 98 -0.70 -5.95 9.91
N CYS A 99 -0.02 -6.99 10.44
CA CYS A 99 -0.66 -8.15 11.07
C CYS A 99 -1.54 -7.74 12.25
N ALA A 100 -1.03 -6.88 13.13
CA ALA A 100 -1.77 -6.39 14.31
C ALA A 100 -3.03 -5.59 13.92
N THR A 101 -2.93 -4.76 12.87
CA THR A 101 -4.04 -3.89 12.45
C THR A 101 -5.12 -4.62 11.65
N ARG A 102 -4.72 -5.58 10.82
CA ARG A 102 -5.63 -6.28 9.88
C ARG A 102 -6.09 -7.64 10.37
N GLY A 103 -5.47 -8.19 11.43
CA GLY A 103 -5.74 -9.56 11.88
C GLY A 103 -5.37 -10.62 10.85
N LEU A 104 -4.43 -10.33 9.95
CA LEU A 104 -3.94 -11.22 8.91
C LEU A 104 -2.54 -11.71 9.26
N GLU A 105 -2.25 -12.96 8.90
CA GLU A 105 -0.91 -13.52 9.03
C GLU A 105 -0.11 -13.32 7.75
N VAL A 106 1.16 -12.94 7.91
CA VAL A 106 2.14 -12.84 6.82
C VAL A 106 3.28 -13.80 7.13
N SER A 107 3.46 -14.82 6.29
CA SER A 107 4.64 -15.69 6.34
C SER A 107 5.86 -14.89 5.89
N ARG A 108 6.88 -14.79 6.73
CA ARG A 108 8.02 -13.93 6.44
C ARG A 108 9.37 -14.62 6.57
N ARG A 109 10.27 -14.25 5.69
CA ARG A 109 11.70 -14.62 5.71
C ARG A 109 12.53 -13.39 5.41
N ILE A 110 12.94 -12.68 6.45
CA ILE A 110 13.67 -11.42 6.35
C ILE A 110 15.12 -11.65 6.75
N GLU A 111 16.02 -11.42 5.82
CA GLU A 111 17.47 -11.45 6.08
C GLU A 111 17.84 -10.26 6.96
N PRO A 112 18.52 -10.47 8.10
CA PRO A 112 18.88 -9.39 9.01
C PRO A 112 20.05 -8.55 8.45
N GLY A 113 20.11 -7.27 8.86
CA GLY A 113 21.25 -6.39 8.58
C GLY A 113 21.27 -5.80 7.17
N VAL A 114 20.26 -6.01 6.34
CA VAL A 114 20.20 -5.41 5.01
C VAL A 114 19.95 -3.91 5.13
N THR A 115 20.92 -3.12 4.70
CA THR A 115 20.89 -1.64 4.76
C THR A 115 20.93 -1.05 3.36
N ILE A 116 20.09 -0.05 3.11
CA ILE A 116 20.00 0.67 1.84
C ILE A 116 20.11 2.17 2.07
N LEU A 117 20.38 2.94 1.01
CA LEU A 117 20.35 4.39 1.06
C LEU A 117 18.97 4.90 0.62
N ALA A 118 18.12 5.26 1.59
CA ALA A 118 16.74 5.65 1.31
C ALA A 118 16.14 6.60 2.37
N ASP A 119 14.97 7.17 2.07
CA ASP A 119 14.08 7.81 3.06
C ASP A 119 13.25 6.72 3.74
N ALA A 120 13.40 6.56 5.06
CA ALA A 120 12.71 5.54 5.83
C ALA A 120 11.18 5.61 5.71
N LEU A 121 10.60 6.81 5.68
CA LEU A 121 9.15 6.99 5.54
C LEU A 121 8.65 6.59 4.14
N GLU A 122 9.42 6.86 3.09
CA GLU A 122 9.09 6.36 1.76
C GLU A 122 9.15 4.83 1.71
N MET A 123 10.15 4.21 2.35
CA MET A 123 10.22 2.74 2.41
C MET A 123 9.08 2.13 3.22
N GLU A 124 8.72 2.70 4.38
CA GLU A 124 7.53 2.26 5.13
C GLU A 124 6.27 2.34 4.27
N LEU A 125 6.07 3.42 3.53
CA LEU A 125 4.94 3.58 2.62
C LEU A 125 4.96 2.55 1.48
N LEU A 126 6.12 2.28 0.89
CA LEU A 126 6.29 1.26 -0.14
C LEU A 126 5.88 -0.11 0.37
N ILE A 127 6.41 -0.54 1.51
CA ILE A 127 6.10 -1.84 2.12
C ILE A 127 4.61 -1.94 2.47
N SER A 128 4.05 -0.90 3.08
CA SER A 128 2.62 -0.83 3.41
C SER A 128 1.73 -0.97 2.16
N ASN A 129 2.07 -0.31 1.05
CA ASN A 129 1.32 -0.44 -0.20
C ASN A 129 1.39 -1.86 -0.77
N LEU A 130 2.54 -2.52 -0.72
CA LEU A 130 2.68 -3.91 -1.17
C LEU A 130 1.84 -4.86 -0.33
N LEU A 131 1.90 -4.74 1.01
CA LEU A 131 1.12 -5.57 1.94
C LEU A 131 -0.40 -5.35 1.77
N LYS A 132 -0.84 -4.10 1.62
CA LYS A 132 -2.26 -3.77 1.34
C LYS A 132 -2.72 -4.39 0.02
N ASN A 133 -1.90 -4.31 -1.03
CA ASN A 133 -2.24 -4.89 -2.32
C ASN A 133 -2.42 -6.42 -2.23
N ALA A 134 -1.53 -7.11 -1.52
CA ALA A 134 -1.62 -8.55 -1.28
C ALA A 134 -2.87 -8.93 -0.47
N ALA A 135 -3.17 -8.19 0.61
CA ALA A 135 -4.37 -8.42 1.41
C ALA A 135 -5.65 -8.19 0.61
N ASP A 136 -5.69 -7.13 -0.17
CA ASP A 136 -6.86 -6.85 -1.02
C ASP A 136 -7.04 -7.93 -2.11
N ALA A 137 -5.95 -8.47 -2.65
CA ALA A 137 -6.01 -9.53 -3.65
C ALA A 137 -6.52 -10.85 -3.06
N THR A 138 -6.26 -11.11 -1.78
CA THR A 138 -6.69 -12.33 -1.07
C THR A 138 -8.00 -12.17 -0.32
N ALA A 139 -8.62 -10.99 -0.34
CA ALA A 139 -9.87 -10.73 0.36
C ALA A 139 -11.00 -11.66 -0.13
N GLY A 140 -11.63 -12.39 0.79
CA GLY A 140 -12.68 -13.37 0.47
C GLY A 140 -12.16 -14.72 -0.02
N THR A 141 -10.87 -14.99 0.11
CA THR A 141 -10.26 -16.28 -0.19
C THR A 141 -10.07 -17.07 1.13
N ASP A 142 -10.67 -18.25 1.26
CA ASP A 142 -10.63 -19.03 2.51
C ASP A 142 -9.21 -19.48 2.88
N ASP A 143 -8.35 -19.70 1.90
CA ASP A 143 -6.95 -20.11 2.02
C ASP A 143 -5.96 -18.97 1.71
N ALA A 144 -6.30 -17.74 2.10
CA ALA A 144 -5.48 -16.56 1.88
C ALA A 144 -4.05 -16.73 2.44
N VAL A 145 -3.07 -16.54 1.59
CA VAL A 145 -1.65 -16.62 1.95
C VAL A 145 -0.92 -15.40 1.43
N ILE A 146 -0.25 -14.69 2.34
CA ILE A 146 0.65 -13.58 2.00
C ILE A 146 2.05 -13.97 2.48
N ARG A 147 3.04 -13.79 1.62
CA ARG A 147 4.46 -14.04 1.95
C ARG A 147 5.27 -12.79 1.74
N ALA A 148 6.20 -12.57 2.65
CA ALA A 148 7.20 -11.50 2.56
C ALA A 148 8.60 -12.10 2.66
N SER A 149 9.50 -11.73 1.76
CA SER A 149 10.90 -12.12 1.86
C SER A 149 11.81 -10.94 1.56
N LEU A 150 12.93 -10.89 2.26
CA LEU A 150 14.03 -9.97 2.01
C LEU A 150 15.32 -10.78 1.97
N SER A 151 16.08 -10.61 0.91
CA SER A 151 17.44 -11.16 0.78
C SER A 151 18.35 -10.11 0.17
N ALA A 152 19.66 -10.28 0.36
CA ALA A 152 20.67 -9.44 -0.27
C ALA A 152 21.71 -10.33 -0.96
N GLU A 153 21.93 -10.09 -2.25
CA GLU A 153 22.89 -10.82 -3.07
C GLU A 153 23.52 -9.85 -4.07
N ASP A 154 24.82 -9.98 -4.29
CA ASP A 154 25.60 -9.16 -5.25
C ASP A 154 25.35 -7.65 -5.14
N GLY A 155 25.29 -7.12 -3.90
CA GLY A 155 25.08 -5.70 -3.66
C GLY A 155 23.64 -5.22 -3.92
N THR A 156 22.69 -6.14 -4.11
CA THR A 156 21.29 -5.84 -4.35
C THR A 156 20.41 -6.47 -3.28
N ALA A 157 19.60 -5.67 -2.60
CA ALA A 157 18.54 -6.13 -1.72
C ALA A 157 17.28 -6.41 -2.55
N MET A 158 16.66 -7.56 -2.34
CA MET A 158 15.41 -7.99 -2.99
C MET A 158 14.33 -8.16 -1.95
N LEU A 159 13.40 -7.21 -1.90
CA LEU A 159 12.20 -7.30 -1.07
C LEU A 159 11.04 -7.80 -1.94
N THR A 160 10.52 -8.98 -1.64
CA THR A 160 9.39 -9.58 -2.36
C THR A 160 8.19 -9.74 -1.45
N ILE A 161 7.04 -9.24 -1.89
CA ILE A 161 5.74 -9.53 -1.30
C ILE A 161 4.94 -10.30 -2.33
N SER A 162 4.40 -11.44 -1.93
CA SER A 162 3.57 -12.29 -2.81
C SER A 162 2.27 -12.70 -2.13
N ASP A 163 1.25 -12.91 -2.94
CA ASP A 163 -0.07 -13.37 -2.54
C ASP A 163 -0.52 -14.57 -3.39
N ASN A 164 -1.51 -15.29 -2.90
CA ASN A 164 -2.20 -16.35 -3.65
C ASN A 164 -3.60 -15.93 -4.10
N GLY A 165 -3.82 -14.66 -4.36
CA GLY A 165 -5.05 -14.12 -4.89
C GLY A 165 -5.42 -14.68 -6.27
N PRO A 166 -6.51 -14.23 -6.87
CA PRO A 166 -6.96 -14.71 -8.16
C PRO A 166 -5.93 -14.45 -9.27
N ARG A 167 -5.92 -15.34 -10.27
CA ARG A 167 -5.04 -15.18 -11.42
C ARG A 167 -5.44 -13.94 -12.22
N LEU A 168 -4.50 -13.08 -12.48
CA LEU A 168 -4.71 -11.90 -13.32
C LEU A 168 -4.75 -12.28 -14.80
N THR A 169 -5.67 -11.69 -15.55
CA THR A 169 -5.67 -11.77 -17.02
C THR A 169 -4.49 -11.00 -17.61
N ASP A 170 -4.17 -11.22 -18.89
CA ASP A 170 -3.10 -10.49 -19.57
C ASP A 170 -3.37 -8.98 -19.58
N GLU A 171 -4.60 -8.59 -19.79
CA GLU A 171 -5.03 -7.19 -19.78
C GLU A 171 -4.89 -6.57 -18.37
N GLN A 172 -5.32 -7.26 -17.32
CA GLN A 172 -5.17 -6.80 -15.95
C GLN A 172 -3.71 -6.66 -15.56
N PHE A 173 -2.88 -7.63 -15.91
CA PHE A 173 -1.45 -7.61 -15.63
C PHE A 173 -0.74 -6.44 -16.34
N ALA A 174 -1.02 -6.22 -17.62
CA ALA A 174 -0.46 -5.13 -18.39
C ALA A 174 -0.81 -3.74 -17.81
N ARG A 175 -1.92 -3.66 -17.10
CA ARG A 175 -2.42 -2.41 -16.50
C ARG A 175 -1.99 -2.16 -15.06
N LEU A 176 -1.25 -3.09 -14.42
CA LEU A 176 -0.89 -3.00 -13.00
C LEU A 176 -0.21 -1.67 -12.60
N THR A 177 0.58 -1.09 -13.49
CA THR A 177 1.37 0.12 -13.24
C THR A 177 0.84 1.37 -13.92
N ILE A 178 -0.32 1.28 -14.58
CA ILE A 178 -0.95 2.45 -15.18
C ILE A 178 -1.64 3.26 -14.09
N PRO A 179 -1.31 4.55 -13.91
CA PRO A 179 -1.95 5.40 -12.92
C PRO A 179 -3.47 5.43 -13.07
N LEU A 180 -4.19 5.44 -11.94
CA LEU A 180 -5.66 5.52 -11.90
C LEU A 180 -6.38 4.33 -12.57
N ASN A 181 -5.65 3.28 -12.92
CA ASN A 181 -6.22 2.07 -13.47
C ASN A 181 -6.28 1.00 -12.39
N THR A 182 -7.47 0.73 -11.91
CA THR A 182 -7.70 -0.32 -10.91
C THR A 182 -8.96 -1.09 -11.28
N SER A 183 -8.90 -2.41 -11.17
CA SER A 183 -10.07 -3.27 -11.24
C SER A 183 -10.88 -3.28 -9.93
N LYS A 184 -10.35 -2.67 -8.88
CA LYS A 184 -10.99 -2.63 -7.56
C LYS A 184 -12.00 -1.48 -7.51
N PRO A 185 -13.27 -1.73 -7.14
CA PRO A 185 -14.31 -0.69 -7.05
C PRO A 185 -13.98 0.44 -6.08
N GLN A 186 -12.97 0.26 -5.24
CA GLN A 186 -12.64 1.15 -4.14
C GLN A 186 -11.16 1.60 -4.10
N GLY A 187 -10.37 1.31 -5.13
CA GLY A 187 -8.94 1.65 -5.18
C GLY A 187 -8.64 2.80 -6.14
N LEU A 188 -7.75 3.72 -5.77
CA LEU A 188 -7.26 4.80 -6.64
C LEU A 188 -6.36 4.32 -7.77
N GLY A 189 -5.88 3.07 -7.73
CA GLY A 189 -4.86 2.59 -8.68
C GLY A 189 -3.50 3.30 -8.54
N LEU A 190 -3.26 3.96 -7.40
CA LEU A 190 -2.03 4.71 -7.16
C LEU A 190 -0.98 3.93 -6.37
N GLY A 191 -1.37 2.89 -5.63
CA GLY A 191 -0.46 2.17 -4.73
C GLY A 191 0.79 1.63 -5.42
N LEU A 192 0.64 0.96 -6.57
CA LEU A 192 1.77 0.41 -7.33
C LEU A 192 2.57 1.50 -8.07
N VAL A 193 1.93 2.60 -8.45
CA VAL A 193 2.62 3.77 -9.02
C VAL A 193 3.52 4.41 -7.97
N ILE A 194 3.05 4.50 -6.72
CA ILE A 194 3.84 4.99 -5.59
C ILE A 194 5.02 4.05 -5.32
N VAL A 195 4.77 2.74 -5.27
CA VAL A 195 5.82 1.72 -5.10
C VAL A 195 6.92 1.89 -6.16
N ARG A 196 6.55 2.02 -7.44
CA ARG A 196 7.51 2.24 -8.53
C ARG A 196 8.29 3.53 -8.33
N ARG A 197 7.62 4.64 -8.06
CA ARG A 197 8.26 5.94 -7.84
C ARG A 197 9.26 5.91 -6.70
N ILE A 198 8.88 5.31 -5.57
CA ILE A 198 9.75 5.21 -4.39
C ILE A 198 10.95 4.32 -4.69
N ALA A 199 10.76 3.18 -5.35
CA ALA A 199 11.86 2.31 -5.75
C ALA A 199 12.84 3.03 -6.69
N GLU A 200 12.34 3.75 -7.71
CA GLU A 200 13.14 4.54 -8.64
C GLU A 200 13.89 5.67 -7.93
N SER A 201 13.26 6.35 -6.96
CA SER A 201 13.90 7.38 -6.11
C SER A 201 15.09 6.81 -5.32
N ALA A 202 15.00 5.57 -4.88
CA ALA A 202 16.07 4.82 -4.22
C ALA A 202 17.01 4.08 -5.20
N ARG A 203 17.00 4.43 -6.50
CA ARG A 203 17.77 3.81 -7.57
C ARG A 203 17.50 2.30 -7.76
N GLY A 204 16.33 1.87 -7.37
CA GLY A 204 15.86 0.50 -7.49
C GLY A 204 14.95 0.28 -8.68
N ARG A 205 14.38 -0.92 -8.73
CA ARG A 205 13.44 -1.39 -9.76
C ARG A 205 12.34 -2.21 -9.13
N VAL A 206 11.19 -2.30 -9.82
CA VAL A 206 10.06 -3.14 -9.42
C VAL A 206 9.78 -4.15 -10.53
N LEU A 207 9.70 -5.42 -10.15
CA LEU A 207 9.35 -6.53 -11.02
C LEU A 207 8.00 -7.10 -10.55
N PHE A 208 7.15 -7.44 -11.50
CA PHE A 208 5.85 -8.07 -11.30
C PHE A 208 5.87 -9.45 -11.94
N GLU A 209 5.50 -10.48 -11.20
CA GLU A 209 5.49 -11.85 -11.70
C GLU A 209 4.20 -12.55 -11.29
N ARG A 210 3.53 -13.17 -12.28
CA ARG A 210 2.41 -14.08 -11.99
C ARG A 210 2.95 -15.36 -11.41
N LEU A 211 2.37 -15.80 -10.31
CA LEU A 211 2.71 -17.12 -9.79
C LEU A 211 2.09 -18.23 -10.65
N PRO A 212 2.71 -19.43 -10.70
CA PRO A 212 2.31 -20.49 -11.63
C PRO A 212 0.85 -20.90 -11.51
N GLU A 213 0.35 -21.06 -10.30
CA GLU A 213 -1.04 -21.47 -10.06
C GLU A 213 -1.98 -20.26 -10.04
N ARG A 214 -1.77 -19.35 -9.11
CA ARG A 214 -2.55 -18.11 -8.91
C ARG A 214 -1.76 -17.15 -8.03
N GLY A 215 -2.12 -15.86 -8.10
CA GLY A 215 -1.49 -14.82 -7.30
C GLY A 215 -0.42 -14.03 -8.04
N LEU A 216 0.15 -13.10 -7.33
CA LEU A 216 1.14 -12.14 -7.81
C LEU A 216 2.32 -12.08 -6.85
N ALA A 217 3.53 -12.01 -7.40
CA ALA A 217 4.71 -11.62 -6.66
C ALA A 217 5.19 -10.25 -7.16
N ILE A 218 5.50 -9.35 -6.22
CA ILE A 218 6.08 -8.04 -6.53
C ILE A 218 7.41 -7.96 -5.82
N THR A 219 8.48 -7.86 -6.60
CA THR A 219 9.85 -7.76 -6.12
C THR A 219 10.39 -6.35 -6.32
N VAL A 220 10.87 -5.74 -5.26
CA VAL A 220 11.56 -4.46 -5.28
C VAL A 220 13.04 -4.73 -5.08
N SER A 221 13.86 -4.40 -6.08
CA SER A 221 15.32 -4.52 -6.05
C SER A 221 15.93 -3.16 -5.75
N LEU A 222 16.76 -3.08 -4.71
CA LEU A 222 17.37 -1.85 -4.21
C LEU A 222 18.88 -2.03 -4.03
N PRO A 223 19.73 -1.04 -4.35
CA PRO A 223 21.16 -1.12 -4.06
C PRO A 223 21.40 -1.21 -2.56
N VAL A 224 22.19 -2.17 -2.12
CA VAL A 224 22.65 -2.27 -0.73
C VAL A 224 23.65 -1.16 -0.45
N CYS A 225 23.51 -0.50 0.69
CA CYS A 225 24.54 0.38 1.20
C CYS A 225 25.63 -0.46 1.85
N GLU A 226 26.82 -0.54 1.25
CA GLU A 226 27.95 -1.16 1.91
C GLU A 226 28.21 -0.43 3.23
N GLN A 227 28.05 -1.13 4.34
CA GLN A 227 28.53 -0.62 5.62
C GLN A 227 30.05 -0.51 5.49
N ASN A 228 30.51 0.72 5.31
CA ASN A 228 31.94 1.01 5.39
C ASN A 228 32.38 0.67 6.82
N ASN A 229 32.81 -0.57 7.03
CA ASN A 229 33.41 -1.04 8.27
C ASN A 229 34.76 -0.35 8.37
N ARG A 230 34.79 0.95 8.66
CA ARG A 230 35.99 1.64 9.10
C ARG A 230 36.18 1.31 10.56
N THR A 231 36.94 0.25 10.78
CA THR A 231 37.67 0.02 12.03
C THR A 231 38.64 1.18 12.30
#